data_b42c95279c1b444205870a6e40440e71
#
_entry.id   b42c95279c1b444205870a6e40440e71
#
_cell.length_a   1.000
_cell.length_b   1.000
_cell.length_c   1.000
_cell.angle_alpha   90.00
_cell.angle_beta   90.00
_cell.angle_gamma   90.00
#
_symmetry.space_group_name_H-M   'P 1'
#
loop_
_entity.id
_entity.type
_entity.pdbx_description
1 polymer ?
#
loop_
_entity_poly.entity_id
_entity_poly.type
_entity_poly.pdbx_seq_one_letter_code
_entity_poly.pdbx_strand_id
1 'polypeptide(L)'
;QENTEINVNFQHGESELTGNGAAPIELLGLRREAIFTGPDITENDMDMFSIDFSHQYNSRISFSGNIFYRENSTDAFNGDGSEFGICAFNGSDYLIEGLEEDDLDEIGLDDDDVCDSQFNNSNLLENFLNNTAQAFNSDDTFNIELFDEDELSGTGILSDDAINNLSNRNQESTGADFQFTVADEFLGMANQLVVGGSYFNGESKFDSVLELANINPLTRLTTSLGTGTFVDEAATLISTQTESFSIYFSNILDLTDSLSLTTSVRGNKTEVDLRDKSGERPELNGNHTFSRINPSLGLTWQASEDHNFYASYSESSRAPTPIELACNEGVFDLAVQYALVEGDDPDDVDFECRLPNAFLADPPLDDVVAKSFELGSRGQLNNLQYSLGIFHTTNHDDILFQTTGRSTGLFANVDKTLRKGLEGSISGEIQHFNWMVSYSNINASFEDSFNALSPNHEFADDEGEIQVRSGDKIPGIPEHQFKFLGNYEIIDGLHVSFDIARNSSQFLRGDESNQMNEIDGYTLANLRLRYAISENLEIFATVQNLFNKKFETFGLVGEEPNELEIPIIEDLEMPIFLGASPPRAGYIGL
;
A
#
# COMPACT_ATOMS: atom_id res chain seq x y z
N GLN A 1 -22.82 30.30 25.27
CA GLN A 1 -23.81 30.91 24.37
C GLN A 1 -24.29 29.83 23.44
N GLU A 2 -25.58 29.68 23.21
CA GLU A 2 -26.23 28.59 22.46
C GLU A 2 -25.78 28.51 20.96
N ASN A 3 -25.02 29.49 20.46
CA ASN A 3 -24.67 29.61 19.06
C ASN A 3 -23.20 29.25 18.77
N THR A 4 -22.42 28.85 19.76
CA THR A 4 -21.01 28.52 19.60
C THR A 4 -20.71 27.19 20.26
N GLU A 5 -20.12 26.29 19.53
CA GLU A 5 -19.65 25.00 20.01
C GLU A 5 -18.15 24.91 19.78
N ILE A 6 -17.43 24.44 20.77
CA ILE A 6 -15.98 24.16 20.69
C ILE A 6 -15.76 22.80 21.33
N ASN A 7 -15.21 21.90 20.54
CA ASN A 7 -14.81 20.58 20.99
C ASN A 7 -13.29 20.50 20.97
N VAL A 8 -12.72 20.04 22.07
CA VAL A 8 -11.29 19.79 22.20
C VAL A 8 -11.11 18.31 22.40
N ASN A 9 -10.33 17.69 21.53
CA ASN A 9 -10.09 16.27 21.54
C ASN A 9 -8.61 15.99 21.72
N PHE A 10 -8.31 14.99 22.52
CA PHE A 10 -7.00 14.37 22.61
C PHE A 10 -7.16 12.88 22.37
N GLN A 11 -6.32 12.31 21.54
CA GLN A 11 -6.28 10.89 21.25
C GLN A 11 -4.83 10.40 21.40
N HIS A 12 -4.70 9.26 22.04
CA HIS A 12 -3.45 8.52 22.12
C HIS A 12 -3.73 7.07 21.75
N GLY A 13 -2.84 6.46 21.00
CA GLY A 13 -2.99 5.08 20.56
C GLY A 13 -1.64 4.42 20.36
N GLU A 14 -1.51 3.23 20.94
CA GLU A 14 -0.38 2.34 20.73
C GLU A 14 -0.88 1.06 20.06
N SER A 15 -0.10 0.51 19.15
CA SER A 15 -0.38 -0.78 18.54
C SER A 15 0.92 -1.52 18.22
N GLU A 16 0.88 -2.82 18.40
CA GLU A 16 1.92 -3.75 17.98
C GLU A 16 1.26 -4.79 17.05
N LEU A 17 1.82 -4.99 15.89
CA LEU A 17 1.41 -5.99 14.93
C LEU A 17 2.59 -6.94 14.67
N THR A 18 2.34 -8.24 14.82
CA THR A 18 3.24 -9.26 14.28
C THR A 18 2.58 -9.85 13.03
N GLY A 19 3.18 -9.59 11.89
CA GLY A 19 2.77 -10.12 10.60
C GLY A 19 3.28 -11.54 10.39
N ASN A 20 2.75 -12.19 9.36
CA ASN A 20 3.21 -13.51 8.92
C ASN A 20 3.55 -13.55 7.42
N GLY A 21 3.44 -12.40 6.74
CA GLY A 21 3.73 -12.26 5.32
C GLY A 21 2.93 -13.20 4.41
N ALA A 22 3.32 -13.25 3.16
CA ALA A 22 2.92 -14.29 2.22
C ALA A 22 3.92 -15.46 2.30
N ALA A 23 3.48 -16.65 1.89
CA ALA A 23 4.36 -17.81 1.86
C ALA A 23 4.15 -18.61 0.57
N PRO A 24 5.19 -19.30 0.06
CA PRO A 24 5.11 -20.13 -1.13
C PRO A 24 3.96 -21.15 -1.04
N ILE A 25 3.30 -21.36 -2.17
CA ILE A 25 2.12 -22.24 -2.25
C ILE A 25 2.45 -23.67 -1.81
N GLU A 26 3.64 -24.18 -2.10
CA GLU A 26 4.11 -25.51 -1.72
C GLU A 26 4.29 -25.62 -0.21
N LEU A 27 4.87 -24.60 0.41
CA LEU A 27 5.07 -24.53 1.86
C LEU A 27 3.72 -24.50 2.59
N LEU A 28 2.76 -23.72 2.12
CA LEU A 28 1.39 -23.70 2.65
C LEU A 28 0.64 -25.01 2.41
N GLY A 29 0.98 -25.73 1.34
CA GLY A 29 0.46 -27.06 1.04
C GLY A 29 0.90 -28.11 2.08
N LEU A 30 2.13 -28.01 2.56
CA LEU A 30 2.66 -28.88 3.62
C LEU A 30 2.18 -28.47 5.00
N ARG A 31 2.26 -27.20 5.33
CA ARG A 31 1.86 -26.64 6.63
C ARG A 31 1.21 -25.28 6.45
N ARG A 32 -0.10 -25.22 6.68
CA ARG A 32 -0.91 -24.01 6.50
C ARG A 32 -0.46 -22.82 7.36
N GLU A 33 0.12 -23.09 8.51
CA GLU A 33 0.61 -22.11 9.48
C GLU A 33 2.08 -21.74 9.25
N ALA A 34 2.66 -22.17 8.13
CA ALA A 34 4.05 -21.81 7.81
C ALA A 34 4.16 -20.32 7.51
N ILE A 35 5.28 -19.79 7.92
CA ILE A 35 5.81 -18.50 7.48
C ILE A 35 7.04 -18.77 6.59
N PHE A 36 7.28 -17.89 5.62
CA PHE A 36 8.42 -18.02 4.73
C PHE A 36 9.67 -17.43 5.38
N THR A 37 9.58 -16.19 5.81
CA THR A 37 10.60 -15.47 6.58
C THR A 37 9.94 -14.68 7.70
N GLY A 38 10.69 -14.26 8.71
CA GLY A 38 10.20 -13.44 9.81
C GLY A 38 11.20 -13.25 10.96
N PRO A 39 10.82 -12.52 12.01
CA PRO A 39 9.48 -11.96 12.25
C PRO A 39 9.26 -10.65 11.52
N ASP A 40 7.98 -10.34 11.25
CA ASP A 40 7.53 -9.01 10.81
C ASP A 40 6.84 -8.33 11.97
N ILE A 41 7.47 -7.34 12.55
CA ILE A 41 6.94 -6.63 13.71
C ILE A 41 6.82 -5.14 13.35
N THR A 42 5.65 -4.58 13.61
CA THR A 42 5.40 -3.14 13.45
C THR A 42 4.80 -2.59 14.73
N GLU A 43 5.48 -1.66 15.35
CA GLU A 43 5.04 -0.95 16.53
C GLU A 43 4.67 0.49 16.15
N ASN A 44 3.51 0.95 16.59
CA ASN A 44 3.08 2.33 16.34
C ASN A 44 2.69 3.00 17.65
N ASP A 45 3.09 4.27 17.79
CA ASP A 45 2.65 5.17 18.82
C ASP A 45 2.12 6.47 18.19
N MET A 46 0.95 6.94 18.59
CA MET A 46 0.31 8.11 18.01
C MET A 46 -0.34 8.98 19.05
N ASP A 47 0.01 10.26 19.02
CA ASP A 47 -0.67 11.33 19.73
C ASP A 47 -1.33 12.31 18.78
N MET A 48 -2.59 12.66 19.05
CA MET A 48 -3.33 13.64 18.27
C MET A 48 -4.08 14.60 19.18
N PHE A 49 -3.97 15.88 18.87
CA PHE A 49 -4.74 16.95 19.47
C PHE A 49 -5.55 17.68 18.41
N SER A 50 -6.85 17.90 18.64
CA SER A 50 -7.67 18.70 17.72
C SER A 50 -8.62 19.63 18.44
N ILE A 51 -8.94 20.72 17.77
CA ILE A 51 -9.96 21.69 18.16
C ILE A 51 -10.92 21.85 17.00
N ASP A 52 -12.16 21.44 17.21
CA ASP A 52 -13.27 21.71 16.31
C ASP A 52 -14.08 22.88 16.86
N PHE A 53 -14.42 23.80 16.00
CA PHE A 53 -15.28 24.90 16.42
C PHE A 53 -16.37 25.16 15.37
N SER A 54 -17.54 25.55 15.85
CA SER A 54 -18.63 26.02 15.02
C SER A 54 -19.32 27.23 15.68
N HIS A 55 -19.72 28.17 14.85
CA HIS A 55 -20.43 29.35 15.29
C HIS A 55 -21.57 29.71 14.33
N GLN A 56 -22.78 29.73 14.85
CA GLN A 56 -23.96 30.21 14.13
C GLN A 56 -24.12 31.70 14.39
N TYR A 57 -23.72 32.55 13.45
CA TYR A 57 -23.83 33.99 13.58
C TYR A 57 -25.31 34.43 13.58
N ASN A 58 -26.12 33.82 12.69
CA ASN A 58 -27.56 33.97 12.63
C ASN A 58 -28.17 32.76 11.91
N SER A 59 -29.49 32.74 11.69
CA SER A 59 -30.18 31.61 11.02
C SER A 59 -29.71 31.32 9.59
N ARG A 60 -28.91 32.21 8.98
CA ARG A 60 -28.45 32.11 7.58
C ARG A 60 -26.97 31.91 7.47
N ILE A 61 -26.19 32.33 8.46
CA ILE A 61 -24.73 32.37 8.37
C ILE A 61 -24.11 31.54 9.48
N SER A 62 -23.25 30.60 9.10
CA SER A 62 -22.44 29.84 10.03
C SER A 62 -20.99 29.80 9.59
N PHE A 63 -20.11 29.63 10.55
CA PHE A 63 -18.68 29.44 10.36
C PHE A 63 -18.25 28.21 11.17
N SER A 64 -17.46 27.33 10.56
CA SER A 64 -16.90 26.17 11.23
C SER A 64 -15.45 25.94 10.79
N GLY A 65 -14.71 25.22 11.60
CA GLY A 65 -13.34 24.85 11.27
C GLY A 65 -12.78 23.84 12.25
N ASN A 66 -11.67 23.29 11.85
CA ASN A 66 -10.88 22.34 12.61
C ASN A 66 -9.42 22.75 12.53
N ILE A 67 -8.69 22.55 13.62
CA ILE A 67 -7.22 22.65 13.68
C ILE A 67 -6.73 21.40 14.38
N PHE A 68 -5.71 20.75 13.85
CA PHE A 68 -5.13 19.58 14.48
C PHE A 68 -3.61 19.58 14.43
N TYR A 69 -3.05 18.87 15.39
CA TYR A 69 -1.66 18.42 15.42
C TYR A 69 -1.64 16.92 15.70
N ARG A 70 -0.81 16.19 14.97
CA ARG A 70 -0.60 14.76 15.17
C ARG A 70 0.88 14.44 15.07
N GLU A 71 1.33 13.62 15.99
CA GLU A 71 2.65 12.98 15.99
C GLU A 71 2.43 11.47 15.92
N ASN A 72 3.25 10.77 15.15
CA ASN A 72 3.20 9.33 15.01
C ASN A 72 4.62 8.79 14.84
N SER A 73 4.98 7.79 15.64
CA SER A 73 6.20 6.99 15.47
C SER A 73 5.83 5.59 15.04
N THR A 74 6.58 5.06 14.10
CA THR A 74 6.46 3.67 13.65
C THR A 74 7.84 3.05 13.66
N ASP A 75 8.01 1.97 14.43
CA ASP A 75 9.19 1.13 14.41
C ASP A 75 8.83 -0.18 13.72
N ALA A 76 9.63 -0.60 12.73
CA ALA A 76 9.43 -1.84 12.03
C ALA A 76 10.70 -2.70 12.06
N PHE A 77 10.48 -3.99 12.24
CA PHE A 77 11.47 -5.04 12.13
C PHE A 77 10.92 -6.08 11.15
N ASN A 78 11.64 -6.31 10.05
CA ASN A 78 11.31 -7.33 9.07
C ASN A 78 12.52 -8.25 8.91
N GLY A 79 12.34 -9.54 9.21
CA GLY A 79 13.35 -10.57 8.99
C GLY A 79 13.09 -11.25 7.65
N ASP A 80 14.09 -11.22 6.76
CA ASP A 80 13.97 -11.76 5.41
C ASP A 80 15.18 -12.63 5.03
N GLY A 81 15.11 -13.28 3.86
CA GLY A 81 16.26 -13.92 3.25
C GLY A 81 17.27 -12.90 2.78
N SER A 82 18.49 -13.33 2.56
CA SER A 82 19.59 -12.50 2.05
C SER A 82 19.66 -12.63 0.53
N GLU A 83 19.96 -11.54 -0.14
CA GLU A 83 20.37 -11.48 -1.54
C GLU A 83 21.91 -11.39 -1.66
N PHE A 84 22.60 -11.37 -0.52
CA PHE A 84 24.05 -11.35 -0.47
C PHE A 84 24.64 -12.76 -0.52
N GLY A 85 25.76 -12.90 -1.24
CA GLY A 85 26.64 -14.05 -1.17
C GLY A 85 27.92 -13.75 -0.38
N ILE A 86 28.63 -14.78 0.06
CA ILE A 86 29.97 -14.66 0.65
C ILE A 86 31.01 -15.23 -0.28
N CYS A 87 31.98 -14.42 -0.68
CA CYS A 87 33.04 -14.80 -1.55
C CYS A 87 34.40 -14.69 -0.85
N ALA A 88 35.16 -15.80 -0.81
CA ALA A 88 36.50 -15.84 -0.22
C ALA A 88 37.57 -15.40 -1.23
N PHE A 89 38.22 -14.28 -1.03
CA PHE A 89 39.22 -13.72 -1.90
C PHE A 89 40.50 -13.34 -1.16
N ASN A 90 41.68 -13.78 -1.66
CA ASN A 90 43.00 -13.51 -1.04
C ASN A 90 43.10 -13.85 0.46
N GLY A 91 42.23 -14.71 0.99
CA GLY A 91 42.17 -15.10 2.41
C GLY A 91 41.37 -14.17 3.29
N SER A 92 40.59 -13.29 2.72
CA SER A 92 39.51 -12.52 3.34
C SER A 92 38.18 -12.89 2.70
N ASP A 93 37.09 -12.85 3.48
CA ASP A 93 35.74 -13.05 3.01
C ASP A 93 35.14 -11.68 2.71
N TYR A 94 34.50 -11.54 1.56
CA TYR A 94 33.78 -10.35 1.12
C TYR A 94 32.30 -10.67 1.02
N LEU A 95 31.45 -9.71 1.31
CA LEU A 95 30.04 -9.76 1.02
C LEU A 95 29.85 -9.31 -0.43
N ILE A 96 29.03 -10.01 -1.19
CA ILE A 96 28.75 -9.74 -2.60
C ILE A 96 27.25 -9.65 -2.78
N GLU A 97 26.78 -8.68 -3.54
CA GLU A 97 25.40 -8.53 -3.99
C GLU A 97 25.33 -8.59 -5.52
N GLY A 98 24.25 -9.08 -6.07
CA GLY A 98 24.01 -9.10 -7.52
C GLY A 98 24.58 -10.31 -8.27
N LEU A 99 24.92 -11.40 -7.57
CA LEU A 99 25.25 -12.68 -8.23
C LEU A 99 23.98 -13.50 -8.37
N GLU A 100 23.31 -13.41 -9.51
CA GLU A 100 22.22 -14.32 -9.86
C GLU A 100 22.77 -15.52 -10.64
N GLU A 101 22.31 -16.73 -10.29
CA GLU A 101 22.78 -18.00 -10.90
C GLU A 101 22.53 -18.01 -12.42
N ASP A 102 21.39 -17.46 -12.85
CA ASP A 102 21.02 -17.35 -14.27
C ASP A 102 21.98 -16.44 -15.06
N ASP A 103 22.45 -15.35 -14.49
CA ASP A 103 23.38 -14.41 -15.11
C ASP A 103 24.78 -15.02 -15.24
N LEU A 104 25.20 -15.84 -14.28
CA LEU A 104 26.44 -16.58 -14.30
C LEU A 104 26.43 -17.69 -15.36
N ASP A 105 25.30 -18.37 -15.52
CA ASP A 105 25.08 -19.41 -16.53
C ASP A 105 25.17 -18.84 -17.96
N GLU A 106 24.68 -17.64 -18.23
CA GLU A 106 24.80 -16.98 -19.55
C GLU A 106 26.25 -16.72 -19.95
N ILE A 107 27.13 -16.47 -18.99
CA ILE A 107 28.57 -16.30 -19.23
C ILE A 107 29.35 -17.61 -19.10
N GLY A 108 28.66 -18.73 -18.78
CA GLY A 108 29.23 -20.07 -18.66
C GLY A 108 30.08 -20.24 -17.42
N LEU A 109 29.77 -19.55 -16.37
CA LEU A 109 30.32 -19.71 -15.03
C LEU A 109 29.27 -20.33 -14.13
N ASP A 110 29.69 -21.21 -13.25
CA ASP A 110 28.89 -21.77 -12.17
C ASP A 110 29.17 -20.93 -10.92
N ASP A 111 28.16 -20.70 -10.09
CA ASP A 111 28.21 -20.02 -8.81
C ASP A 111 29.38 -20.52 -7.95
N ASP A 112 29.54 -21.83 -7.85
CA ASP A 112 30.68 -22.49 -7.22
C ASP A 112 32.06 -22.10 -7.86
N ASP A 113 32.10 -21.69 -9.12
CA ASP A 113 33.34 -21.33 -9.83
C ASP A 113 33.81 -19.91 -9.49
N VAL A 114 32.94 -18.96 -9.23
CA VAL A 114 33.28 -17.55 -8.97
C VAL A 114 33.81 -17.37 -7.54
N CYS A 115 33.21 -18.03 -6.58
CA CYS A 115 33.57 -17.94 -5.18
C CYS A 115 34.45 -19.06 -4.64
N ASP A 116 34.90 -20.03 -5.51
CA ASP A 116 35.81 -21.11 -5.08
C ASP A 116 37.21 -20.56 -4.75
N SER A 117 37.75 -21.04 -3.65
CA SER A 117 39.09 -20.76 -3.14
C SER A 117 40.25 -21.04 -4.14
N GLN A 118 39.95 -21.62 -5.30
CA GLN A 118 40.92 -21.84 -6.39
C GLN A 118 41.18 -20.58 -7.24
N PHE A 119 40.30 -19.58 -7.19
CA PHE A 119 40.50 -18.25 -7.79
C PHE A 119 41.53 -17.38 -7.03
N ASN A 120 42.39 -17.95 -6.24
CA ASN A 120 43.43 -17.29 -5.43
C ASN A 120 44.44 -16.43 -6.23
N ASN A 121 44.04 -15.79 -7.29
CA ASN A 121 44.87 -14.92 -8.09
C ASN A 121 44.21 -13.55 -8.26
N SER A 122 44.72 -12.56 -7.51
CA SER A 122 44.23 -11.18 -7.48
C SER A 122 43.94 -10.54 -8.86
N ASN A 123 44.56 -11.07 -9.90
CA ASN A 123 44.34 -10.65 -11.28
C ASN A 123 43.13 -11.32 -11.94
N LEU A 124 42.49 -12.29 -11.31
CA LEU A 124 41.36 -13.01 -11.93
C LEU A 124 40.04 -12.41 -11.53
N LEU A 125 39.82 -12.03 -10.27
CA LEU A 125 38.62 -11.27 -9.85
C LEU A 125 38.64 -9.87 -10.49
N GLU A 126 39.79 -9.15 -10.44
CA GLU A 126 39.94 -7.84 -11.11
C GLU A 126 39.80 -7.95 -12.64
N ASN A 127 40.20 -9.07 -13.25
CA ASN A 127 39.98 -9.36 -14.67
C ASN A 127 38.56 -9.89 -14.93
N PHE A 128 37.93 -10.57 -13.98
CA PHE A 128 36.55 -11.00 -14.05
C PHE A 128 35.62 -9.80 -13.94
N LEU A 129 35.75 -8.96 -12.93
CA LEU A 129 35.02 -7.71 -12.77
C LEU A 129 35.21 -6.74 -13.95
N ASN A 130 36.46 -6.61 -14.46
CA ASN A 130 36.74 -5.79 -15.64
C ASN A 130 36.34 -6.47 -16.97
N ASN A 131 36.22 -7.77 -17.06
CA ASN A 131 35.82 -8.48 -18.30
C ASN A 131 34.32 -8.71 -18.35
N THR A 132 33.64 -8.87 -17.23
CA THR A 132 32.18 -8.84 -17.15
C THR A 132 31.65 -7.45 -17.50
N ALA A 133 32.17 -6.39 -16.94
CA ALA A 133 31.87 -5.01 -17.36
C ALA A 133 32.14 -4.73 -18.85
N GLN A 134 33.03 -5.49 -19.51
CA GLN A 134 33.33 -5.38 -20.96
C GLN A 134 32.57 -6.39 -21.83
N ALA A 135 32.06 -7.49 -21.27
CA ALA A 135 31.33 -8.52 -22.03
C ALA A 135 29.85 -8.16 -22.17
N PHE A 136 29.29 -7.47 -21.21
CA PHE A 136 27.91 -6.94 -21.25
C PHE A 136 27.93 -5.58 -21.97
N ASN A 137 28.04 -5.61 -23.29
CA ASN A 137 27.91 -4.43 -24.13
C ASN A 137 26.43 -4.05 -24.23
N SER A 138 26.12 -2.94 -23.65
CA SER A 138 25.20 -1.90 -24.10
C SER A 138 23.72 -1.92 -23.75
N ASP A 139 23.12 -2.92 -23.19
CA ASP A 139 21.71 -2.83 -22.77
C ASP A 139 21.37 -3.57 -21.45
N ASP A 140 22.22 -4.45 -20.94
CA ASP A 140 22.02 -5.15 -19.67
C ASP A 140 23.02 -4.65 -18.62
N THR A 141 22.55 -3.98 -17.59
CA THR A 141 23.34 -3.51 -16.46
C THR A 141 23.45 -4.63 -15.42
N PHE A 142 24.52 -5.39 -15.49
CA PHE A 142 24.88 -6.36 -14.46
C PHE A 142 25.80 -5.64 -13.45
N ASN A 143 25.29 -5.34 -12.28
CA ASN A 143 26.05 -4.72 -11.20
C ASN A 143 26.38 -5.77 -10.13
N ILE A 144 27.64 -6.14 -10.02
CA ILE A 144 28.16 -6.87 -8.85
C ILE A 144 28.77 -5.86 -7.91
N GLU A 145 28.22 -5.72 -6.73
CA GLU A 145 28.72 -4.86 -5.68
C GLU A 145 29.51 -5.69 -4.67
N LEU A 146 30.74 -5.24 -4.37
CA LEU A 146 31.64 -5.87 -3.40
C LEU A 146 31.71 -4.96 -2.18
N PHE A 147 31.24 -5.45 -1.03
CA PHE A 147 31.35 -4.74 0.24
C PHE A 147 32.64 -5.15 0.96
N ASP A 148 33.50 -4.20 1.24
CA ASP A 148 34.71 -4.42 2.00
C ASP A 148 34.51 -4.13 3.51
N GLU A 149 35.58 -4.35 4.34
CA GLU A 149 35.46 -4.19 5.80
C GLU A 149 35.08 -2.76 6.24
N ASP A 150 35.29 -1.74 5.40
CA ASP A 150 35.01 -0.33 5.73
C ASP A 150 33.53 0.01 5.50
N GLU A 151 32.78 -0.80 4.73
CA GLU A 151 31.35 -0.65 4.40
C GLU A 151 30.45 -1.41 5.38
N LEU A 152 31.06 -2.20 6.24
CA LEU A 152 30.36 -2.94 7.28
C LEU A 152 30.66 -2.38 8.67
N SER A 153 29.65 -2.29 9.50
CA SER A 153 29.80 -1.89 10.90
C SER A 153 29.33 -2.98 11.87
N GLY A 154 29.67 -2.83 13.16
CA GLY A 154 29.27 -3.76 14.22
C GLY A 154 30.31 -4.85 14.48
N THR A 155 29.91 -6.14 14.43
CA THR A 155 30.81 -7.25 14.79
C THR A 155 31.74 -7.69 13.66
N GLY A 156 31.43 -7.33 12.42
CA GLY A 156 32.14 -7.78 11.21
C GLY A 156 31.99 -9.28 10.92
N ILE A 157 30.97 -9.95 11.48
CA ILE A 157 30.67 -11.35 11.17
C ILE A 157 29.78 -11.34 9.93
N LEU A 158 30.20 -11.99 8.86
CA LEU A 158 29.43 -12.14 7.64
C LEU A 158 28.46 -13.32 7.73
N SER A 159 27.35 -13.22 7.05
CA SER A 159 26.38 -14.27 6.76
C SER A 159 25.60 -13.88 5.52
N ASP A 160 25.34 -14.86 4.69
CA ASP A 160 24.51 -14.82 3.49
C ASP A 160 23.13 -15.50 3.70
N ASP A 161 22.84 -16.00 4.90
CA ASP A 161 21.58 -16.70 5.17
C ASP A 161 20.35 -15.78 5.13
N ALA A 162 20.47 -14.60 5.76
CA ALA A 162 19.32 -13.73 6.03
C ALA A 162 19.73 -12.30 6.38
N ILE A 163 18.75 -11.42 6.31
CA ILE A 163 18.83 -10.01 6.71
C ILE A 163 17.73 -9.63 7.69
N ASN A 164 17.97 -8.58 8.47
CA ASN A 164 16.95 -7.88 9.24
C ASN A 164 16.85 -6.44 8.72
N ASN A 165 15.73 -6.09 8.14
CA ASN A 165 15.39 -4.70 7.81
C ASN A 165 14.83 -4.03 9.06
N LEU A 166 15.56 -3.05 9.60
CA LEU A 166 15.13 -2.25 10.74
C LEU A 166 14.83 -0.83 10.29
N SER A 167 13.62 -0.38 10.50
CA SER A 167 13.26 0.99 10.12
C SER A 167 12.50 1.72 11.22
N ASN A 168 12.73 3.03 11.28
CA ASN A 168 12.01 3.96 12.14
C ASN A 168 11.43 5.09 11.30
N ARG A 169 10.18 5.44 11.53
CA ARG A 169 9.52 6.55 10.88
C ARG A 169 8.83 7.44 11.89
N ASN A 170 9.31 8.67 12.00
CA ASN A 170 8.72 9.72 12.82
C ASN A 170 7.99 10.71 11.94
N GLN A 171 6.70 10.91 12.19
CA GLN A 171 5.84 11.80 11.42
C GLN A 171 5.17 12.84 12.31
N GLU A 172 5.27 14.11 11.91
CA GLU A 172 4.54 15.21 12.51
C GLU A 172 3.60 15.82 11.45
N SER A 173 2.37 16.11 11.81
CA SER A 173 1.44 16.76 10.91
C SER A 173 0.58 17.80 11.60
N THR A 174 0.39 18.91 10.92
CA THR A 174 -0.52 19.99 11.31
C THR A 174 -1.50 20.26 10.18
N GLY A 175 -2.73 20.57 10.54
CA GLY A 175 -3.73 20.95 9.56
C GLY A 175 -4.74 21.93 10.12
N ALA A 176 -5.34 22.66 9.20
CA ALA A 176 -6.42 23.59 9.50
C ALA A 176 -7.44 23.63 8.35
N ASP A 177 -8.70 23.52 8.69
CA ASP A 177 -9.84 23.63 7.77
C ASP A 177 -10.77 24.72 8.23
N PHE A 178 -11.25 25.55 7.30
CA PHE A 178 -12.20 26.60 7.57
C PHE A 178 -13.30 26.59 6.53
N GLN A 179 -14.55 26.74 7.00
CA GLN A 179 -15.73 26.76 6.17
C GLN A 179 -16.68 27.87 6.60
N PHE A 180 -17.14 28.63 5.64
CA PHE A 180 -18.16 29.63 5.79
C PHE A 180 -19.38 29.22 4.97
N THR A 181 -20.56 29.17 5.62
CA THR A 181 -21.81 28.74 5.00
C THR A 181 -22.82 29.88 5.05
N VAL A 182 -23.44 30.15 3.91
CA VAL A 182 -24.55 31.11 3.77
C VAL A 182 -25.77 30.36 3.23
N ALA A 183 -26.85 30.33 4.00
CA ALA A 183 -28.14 29.81 3.58
C ALA A 183 -29.11 30.98 3.38
N ASP A 184 -29.47 31.27 2.15
CA ASP A 184 -30.39 32.37 1.78
C ASP A 184 -31.18 31.99 0.52
N GLU A 185 -31.91 32.92 -0.06
CA GLU A 185 -32.53 32.73 -1.36
C GLU A 185 -31.69 33.34 -2.47
N PHE A 186 -31.58 32.63 -3.57
CA PHE A 186 -30.98 33.11 -4.82
C PHE A 186 -32.01 33.00 -5.94
N LEU A 187 -32.38 34.10 -6.58
CA LEU A 187 -33.42 34.18 -7.62
C LEU A 187 -34.80 33.62 -7.16
N GLY A 188 -35.10 33.69 -5.89
CA GLY A 188 -36.34 33.18 -5.32
C GLY A 188 -36.35 31.67 -5.05
N MET A 189 -35.18 31.02 -5.15
CA MET A 189 -34.95 29.61 -4.82
C MET A 189 -34.07 29.50 -3.57
N ALA A 190 -34.36 28.51 -2.73
CA ALA A 190 -33.52 28.25 -1.57
C ALA A 190 -32.11 27.89 -2.01
N ASN A 191 -31.13 28.49 -1.37
CA ASN A 191 -29.73 28.37 -1.75
C ASN A 191 -28.83 28.25 -0.53
N GLN A 192 -27.87 27.32 -0.62
CA GLN A 192 -26.79 27.20 0.35
C GLN A 192 -25.45 27.32 -0.36
N LEU A 193 -24.72 28.35 0.02
CA LEU A 193 -23.36 28.61 -0.46
C LEU A 193 -22.36 28.23 0.63
N VAL A 194 -21.36 27.44 0.26
CA VAL A 194 -20.23 27.08 1.11
C VAL A 194 -18.95 27.53 0.44
N VAL A 195 -18.11 28.25 1.18
CA VAL A 195 -16.76 28.62 0.77
C VAL A 195 -15.81 28.20 1.89
N GLY A 196 -14.75 27.53 1.53
CA GLY A 196 -13.78 27.06 2.52
C GLY A 196 -12.39 26.91 1.96
N GLY A 197 -11.47 26.59 2.85
CA GLY A 197 -10.09 26.30 2.53
C GLY A 197 -9.47 25.38 3.55
N SER A 198 -8.47 24.63 3.13
CA SER A 198 -7.70 23.76 4.00
C SER A 198 -6.20 23.97 3.77
N TYR A 199 -5.46 23.79 4.84
CA TYR A 199 -4.02 23.75 4.87
C TYR A 199 -3.57 22.48 5.59
N PHE A 200 -2.56 21.83 5.05
CA PHE A 200 -1.93 20.66 5.64
C PHE A 200 -0.40 20.79 5.48
N ASN A 201 0.34 20.52 6.55
CA ASN A 201 1.78 20.33 6.51
C ASN A 201 2.10 19.04 7.25
N GLY A 202 2.77 18.11 6.57
CA GLY A 202 3.26 16.87 7.12
C GLY A 202 4.75 16.75 6.91
N GLU A 203 5.47 16.46 7.98
CA GLU A 203 6.90 16.15 7.96
C GLU A 203 7.08 14.69 8.33
N SER A 204 7.97 13.97 7.64
CA SER A 204 8.35 12.61 7.96
C SER A 204 9.86 12.49 7.94
N LYS A 205 10.40 11.82 8.95
CA LYS A 205 11.78 11.37 8.97
C LYS A 205 11.75 9.86 8.97
N PHE A 206 12.45 9.29 8.03
CA PHE A 206 12.58 7.86 7.86
C PHE A 206 14.04 7.49 7.91
N ASP A 207 14.37 6.52 8.72
CA ASP A 207 15.67 5.88 8.74
C ASP A 207 15.50 4.37 8.65
N SER A 208 16.36 3.72 7.89
CA SER A 208 16.45 2.26 7.84
C SER A 208 17.91 1.83 7.79
N VAL A 209 18.16 0.66 8.36
CA VAL A 209 19.44 -0.01 8.33
C VAL A 209 19.22 -1.49 8.03
N LEU A 210 20.15 -2.08 7.32
CA LEU A 210 20.15 -3.49 6.99
C LEU A 210 21.17 -4.21 7.88
N GLU A 211 20.70 -5.22 8.61
CA GLU A 211 21.52 -6.04 9.52
C GLU A 211 21.63 -7.46 8.95
N LEU A 212 22.85 -7.96 8.80
CA LEU A 212 23.07 -9.37 8.44
C LEU A 212 22.59 -10.29 9.56
N ALA A 213 21.97 -11.39 9.19
CA ALA A 213 21.33 -12.29 10.14
C ALA A 213 21.52 -13.75 9.74
N ASN A 214 21.17 -14.67 10.65
CA ASN A 214 20.96 -16.06 10.33
C ASN A 214 19.48 -16.40 10.40
N ILE A 215 18.99 -17.25 9.52
CA ILE A 215 17.64 -17.76 9.56
C ILE A 215 17.57 -19.16 10.18
N ASN A 216 16.62 -19.37 11.08
CA ASN A 216 16.40 -20.71 11.62
C ASN A 216 15.61 -21.55 10.60
N PRO A 217 16.16 -22.65 10.08
CA PRO A 217 15.54 -23.40 8.98
C PRO A 217 14.19 -24.05 9.34
N LEU A 218 13.87 -24.22 10.63
CA LEU A 218 12.60 -24.82 11.07
C LEU A 218 11.53 -23.80 11.44
N THR A 219 11.93 -22.71 12.11
CA THR A 219 10.98 -21.66 12.54
C THR A 219 10.88 -20.54 11.52
N ARG A 220 11.85 -20.43 10.61
CA ARG A 220 11.96 -19.36 9.61
C ARG A 220 12.07 -17.96 10.22
N LEU A 221 12.56 -17.89 11.45
CA LEU A 221 12.80 -16.63 12.15
C LEU A 221 14.27 -16.28 12.06
N THR A 222 14.55 -15.02 11.77
CA THR A 222 15.90 -14.47 11.72
C THR A 222 16.45 -14.20 13.11
N THR A 223 17.75 -14.16 13.23
CA THR A 223 18.48 -13.80 14.46
C THR A 223 19.75 -13.06 14.11
N SER A 224 19.97 -11.93 14.77
CA SER A 224 21.17 -11.09 14.61
C SER A 224 22.47 -11.85 14.88
N LEU A 225 23.54 -11.47 14.20
CA LEU A 225 24.88 -11.99 14.38
C LEU A 225 25.59 -11.31 15.56
N GLY A 226 25.70 -12.00 16.67
CA GLY A 226 26.38 -11.48 17.86
C GLY A 226 25.75 -10.19 18.39
N THR A 227 26.44 -9.05 18.24
CA THR A 227 25.95 -7.70 18.61
C THR A 227 25.41 -6.92 17.41
N GLY A 228 25.27 -7.56 16.26
CA GLY A 228 24.85 -6.99 14.99
C GLY A 228 26.00 -6.76 14.02
N THR A 229 25.76 -6.96 12.77
CA THR A 229 26.64 -6.61 11.63
C THR A 229 25.75 -5.89 10.61
N PHE A 230 26.08 -4.65 10.29
CA PHE A 230 25.24 -3.78 9.46
C PHE A 230 25.95 -3.46 8.17
N VAL A 231 25.19 -3.42 7.07
CA VAL A 231 25.64 -2.95 5.76
C VAL A 231 25.37 -1.45 5.70
N ASP A 232 26.43 -0.65 5.89
CA ASP A 232 26.28 0.80 6.08
C ASP A 232 25.84 1.50 4.79
N GLU A 233 26.21 1.00 3.62
CA GLU A 233 25.75 1.51 2.32
C GLU A 233 24.25 1.31 2.06
N ALA A 234 23.68 0.23 2.59
CA ALA A 234 22.24 -0.01 2.52
C ALA A 234 21.42 0.88 3.47
N ALA A 235 22.08 1.74 4.29
CA ALA A 235 21.38 2.62 5.20
C ALA A 235 20.71 3.78 4.46
N THR A 236 19.47 4.08 4.84
CA THR A 236 18.70 5.21 4.32
C THR A 236 18.35 6.19 5.43
N LEU A 237 18.60 7.45 5.22
CA LEU A 237 18.18 8.54 6.12
C LEU A 237 17.57 9.68 5.31
N ILE A 238 16.24 9.73 5.23
CA ILE A 238 15.50 10.72 4.43
C ILE A 238 14.54 11.54 5.29
N SER A 239 14.43 12.82 4.99
CA SER A 239 13.40 13.70 5.53
C SER A 239 12.52 14.20 4.40
N THR A 240 11.20 14.06 4.56
CA THR A 240 10.24 14.52 3.57
C THR A 240 9.29 15.53 4.19
N GLN A 241 8.84 16.50 3.38
CA GLN A 241 7.81 17.45 3.75
C GLN A 241 6.75 17.51 2.66
N THR A 242 5.49 17.35 3.06
CA THR A 242 4.34 17.54 2.16
C THR A 242 3.52 18.71 2.63
N GLU A 243 3.41 19.75 1.83
CA GLU A 243 2.59 20.92 2.09
C GLU A 243 1.44 21.00 1.10
N SER A 244 0.21 21.05 1.59
CA SER A 244 -0.98 21.12 0.75
C SER A 244 -1.86 22.31 1.13
N PHE A 245 -2.27 23.05 0.12
CA PHE A 245 -3.23 24.15 0.25
C PHE A 245 -4.39 23.96 -0.71
N SER A 246 -5.62 24.18 -0.23
CA SER A 246 -6.79 24.15 -1.10
C SER A 246 -7.81 25.21 -0.75
N ILE A 247 -8.53 25.63 -1.79
CA ILE A 247 -9.71 26.47 -1.69
C ILE A 247 -10.84 25.78 -2.42
N TYR A 248 -12.02 25.81 -1.83
CA TYR A 248 -13.21 25.24 -2.45
C TYR A 248 -14.43 26.15 -2.32
N PHE A 249 -15.29 26.00 -3.30
CA PHE A 249 -16.59 26.62 -3.40
C PHE A 249 -17.61 25.54 -3.70
N SER A 250 -18.72 25.52 -2.99
CA SER A 250 -19.85 24.62 -3.23
C SER A 250 -21.15 25.38 -3.10
N ASN A 251 -22.06 25.15 -4.04
CA ASN A 251 -23.37 25.78 -4.05
C ASN A 251 -24.46 24.73 -4.24
N ILE A 252 -25.43 24.71 -3.36
CA ILE A 252 -26.63 23.88 -3.46
C ILE A 252 -27.79 24.83 -3.72
N LEU A 253 -28.47 24.63 -4.85
CA LEU A 253 -29.63 25.42 -5.28
C LEU A 253 -30.84 24.52 -5.44
N ASP A 254 -31.89 24.79 -4.67
CA ASP A 254 -33.16 24.08 -4.79
C ASP A 254 -33.95 24.65 -5.98
N LEU A 255 -33.81 23.99 -7.14
CA LEU A 255 -34.51 24.39 -8.38
C LEU A 255 -36.02 24.30 -8.23
N THR A 256 -36.48 23.34 -7.44
CA THR A 256 -37.88 23.16 -7.01
C THR A 256 -37.89 22.59 -5.58
N ASP A 257 -39.04 22.46 -4.96
CA ASP A 257 -39.19 21.82 -3.63
C ASP A 257 -38.67 20.37 -3.58
N SER A 258 -38.46 19.75 -4.73
CA SER A 258 -38.03 18.33 -4.86
C SER A 258 -36.77 18.11 -5.67
N LEU A 259 -36.20 19.16 -6.27
CA LEU A 259 -35.03 19.03 -7.15
C LEU A 259 -33.95 20.03 -6.74
N SER A 260 -32.79 19.51 -6.33
CA SER A 260 -31.64 20.32 -5.91
C SER A 260 -30.47 20.10 -6.87
N LEU A 261 -29.80 21.18 -7.24
CA LEU A 261 -28.58 21.20 -8.03
C LEU A 261 -27.40 21.56 -7.13
N THR A 262 -26.39 20.70 -7.08
CA THR A 262 -25.11 20.97 -6.41
C THR A 262 -24.04 21.26 -7.46
N THR A 263 -23.33 22.36 -7.31
CA THR A 263 -22.17 22.70 -8.12
C THR A 263 -20.98 22.99 -7.22
N SER A 264 -19.84 22.36 -7.47
CA SER A 264 -18.65 22.57 -6.64
C SER A 264 -17.41 22.70 -7.49
N VAL A 265 -16.42 23.39 -6.99
CA VAL A 265 -15.07 23.45 -7.52
C VAL A 265 -14.06 23.54 -6.38
N ARG A 266 -12.99 22.76 -6.48
CA ARG A 266 -11.87 22.80 -5.55
C ARG A 266 -10.57 22.99 -6.32
N GLY A 267 -9.76 23.97 -5.92
CA GLY A 267 -8.39 24.13 -6.36
C GLY A 267 -7.45 23.61 -5.29
N ASN A 268 -6.53 22.72 -5.68
CA ASN A 268 -5.50 22.14 -4.82
C ASN A 268 -4.12 22.51 -5.33
N LYS A 269 -3.20 22.75 -4.41
CA LYS A 269 -1.77 22.80 -4.66
C LYS A 269 -1.06 21.97 -3.61
N THR A 270 -0.20 21.03 -4.04
CA THR A 270 0.61 20.20 -3.17
C THR A 270 2.07 20.33 -3.56
N GLU A 271 2.92 20.57 -2.59
CA GLU A 271 4.38 20.59 -2.72
C GLU A 271 4.94 19.42 -1.90
N VAL A 272 5.84 18.66 -2.50
CA VAL A 272 6.54 17.54 -1.84
C VAL A 272 8.03 17.82 -1.94
N ASP A 273 8.69 17.95 -0.81
CA ASP A 273 10.13 18.17 -0.70
C ASP A 273 10.78 16.94 -0.05
N LEU A 274 11.81 16.39 -0.68
CA LEU A 274 12.58 15.26 -0.21
C LEU A 274 14.02 15.72 0.02
N ARG A 275 14.61 15.28 1.14
CA ARG A 275 16.00 15.61 1.51
C ARG A 275 16.68 14.38 2.07
N ASP A 276 17.72 13.95 1.40
CA ASP A 276 18.69 13.06 1.99
C ASP A 276 19.36 13.73 3.20
N LYS A 277 19.53 12.96 4.28
CA LYS A 277 20.17 13.39 5.53
C LYS A 277 21.42 12.58 5.86
N SER A 278 21.68 11.49 5.12
CA SER A 278 22.96 10.77 5.21
C SER A 278 24.09 11.63 4.63
N GLY A 279 23.83 12.32 3.55
CA GLY A 279 24.79 13.08 2.74
C GLY A 279 25.46 12.23 1.68
N GLU A 280 25.09 10.96 1.57
CA GLU A 280 25.68 9.97 0.67
C GLU A 280 24.78 9.65 -0.52
N ARG A 281 23.49 10.04 -0.43
CA ARG A 281 22.48 9.81 -1.47
C ARG A 281 21.82 11.12 -1.93
N PRO A 282 22.60 12.04 -2.55
CA PRO A 282 22.09 13.33 -3.01
C PRO A 282 21.00 13.21 -4.08
N GLU A 283 20.94 12.09 -4.79
CA GLU A 283 19.92 11.74 -5.78
C GLU A 283 18.52 11.67 -5.17
N LEU A 284 18.38 11.31 -3.89
CA LEU A 284 17.09 11.32 -3.18
C LEU A 284 16.54 12.73 -2.90
N ASN A 285 17.29 13.79 -3.25
CA ASN A 285 16.80 15.15 -3.07
C ASN A 285 15.87 15.56 -4.21
N GLY A 286 14.67 16.00 -3.88
CA GLY A 286 13.69 16.43 -4.86
C GLY A 286 12.74 17.49 -4.33
N ASN A 287 12.17 18.28 -5.24
CA ASN A 287 11.08 19.20 -4.93
C ASN A 287 10.06 19.17 -6.06
N HIS A 288 8.87 18.72 -5.75
CA HIS A 288 7.80 18.48 -6.71
C HIS A 288 6.58 19.33 -6.37
N THR A 289 5.90 19.85 -7.38
CA THR A 289 4.71 20.69 -7.21
C THR A 289 3.60 20.21 -8.13
N PHE A 290 2.45 19.89 -7.55
CA PHE A 290 1.24 19.46 -8.25
C PHE A 290 0.13 20.49 -8.01
N SER A 291 -0.62 20.84 -9.05
CA SER A 291 -1.71 21.81 -8.94
C SER A 291 -2.87 21.45 -9.85
N ARG A 292 -4.09 21.37 -9.28
CA ARG A 292 -5.26 21.01 -10.04
C ARG A 292 -6.54 21.68 -9.59
N ILE A 293 -7.47 21.82 -10.55
CA ILE A 293 -8.84 22.27 -10.30
C ILE A 293 -9.78 21.10 -10.55
N ASN A 294 -10.54 20.73 -9.53
CA ASN A 294 -11.46 19.60 -9.49
C ASN A 294 -12.91 20.09 -9.44
N PRO A 295 -13.65 20.06 -10.56
CA PRO A 295 -15.07 20.41 -10.61
C PRO A 295 -15.95 19.24 -10.16
N SER A 296 -17.15 19.57 -9.66
CA SER A 296 -18.19 18.57 -9.37
C SER A 296 -19.58 19.16 -9.67
N LEU A 297 -20.46 18.32 -10.19
CA LEU A 297 -21.84 18.63 -10.48
C LEU A 297 -22.74 17.50 -9.97
N GLY A 298 -23.75 17.81 -9.18
CA GLY A 298 -24.70 16.84 -8.63
C GLY A 298 -26.14 17.29 -8.84
N LEU A 299 -27.01 16.34 -9.10
CA LEU A 299 -28.45 16.55 -9.15
C LEU A 299 -29.11 15.56 -8.19
N THR A 300 -29.97 16.05 -7.31
CA THR A 300 -30.72 15.24 -6.35
C THR A 300 -32.21 15.50 -6.54
N TRP A 301 -32.97 14.43 -6.74
CA TRP A 301 -34.43 14.49 -6.92
C TRP A 301 -35.15 13.68 -5.84
N GLN A 302 -35.86 14.39 -4.96
CA GLN A 302 -36.77 13.82 -3.96
C GLN A 302 -38.10 13.48 -4.67
N ALA A 303 -38.21 12.26 -5.22
CA ALA A 303 -39.38 11.83 -5.98
C ALA A 303 -40.62 11.64 -5.09
N SER A 304 -40.43 11.30 -3.84
CA SER A 304 -41.44 11.25 -2.79
C SER A 304 -40.79 11.48 -1.40
N GLU A 305 -41.55 11.52 -0.32
CA GLU A 305 -41.02 11.62 1.03
C GLU A 305 -40.03 10.48 1.35
N ASP A 306 -40.23 9.31 0.75
CA ASP A 306 -39.48 8.08 1.02
C ASP A 306 -38.41 7.76 -0.02
N HIS A 307 -38.36 8.44 -1.16
CA HIS A 307 -37.51 8.06 -2.29
C HIS A 307 -36.72 9.23 -2.86
N ASN A 308 -35.40 9.07 -2.87
CA ASN A 308 -34.45 10.01 -3.41
C ASN A 308 -33.64 9.38 -4.55
N PHE A 309 -33.47 10.09 -5.66
CA PHE A 309 -32.58 9.75 -6.77
C PHE A 309 -31.48 10.80 -6.88
N TYR A 310 -30.29 10.37 -7.24
CA TYR A 310 -29.17 11.27 -7.46
C TYR A 310 -28.39 10.88 -8.71
N ALA A 311 -27.77 11.88 -9.33
CA ALA A 311 -26.78 11.72 -10.37
C ALA A 311 -25.64 12.72 -10.12
N SER A 312 -24.41 12.30 -10.26
CA SER A 312 -23.26 13.16 -10.07
C SER A 312 -22.15 12.91 -11.09
N TYR A 313 -21.40 13.97 -11.36
CA TYR A 313 -20.10 13.96 -11.98
C TYR A 313 -19.10 14.65 -11.06
N SER A 314 -17.92 14.08 -10.87
CA SER A 314 -16.86 14.70 -10.10
C SER A 314 -15.49 14.39 -10.67
N GLU A 315 -14.58 15.36 -10.55
CA GLU A 315 -13.16 15.14 -10.73
C GLU A 315 -12.46 15.26 -9.37
N SER A 316 -11.45 14.39 -9.16
CA SER A 316 -10.55 14.44 -8.01
C SER A 316 -9.12 14.16 -8.47
N SER A 317 -8.15 14.59 -7.69
CA SER A 317 -6.73 14.34 -7.98
C SER A 317 -5.98 13.94 -6.72
N ARG A 318 -4.94 13.13 -6.91
CA ARG A 318 -3.97 12.74 -5.90
C ARG A 318 -2.55 13.02 -6.41
N ALA A 319 -1.81 13.85 -5.71
CA ALA A 319 -0.38 13.96 -5.94
C ALA A 319 0.33 12.65 -5.55
N PRO A 320 1.43 12.28 -6.20
CA PRO A 320 2.29 11.20 -5.74
C PRO A 320 2.76 11.41 -4.30
N THR A 321 2.95 10.32 -3.59
CA THR A 321 3.49 10.33 -2.22
C THR A 321 5.01 10.53 -2.22
N PRO A 322 5.62 10.89 -1.09
CA PRO A 322 7.08 11.01 -1.03
C PRO A 322 7.84 9.75 -1.45
N ILE A 323 7.35 8.55 -1.12
CA ILE A 323 8.00 7.31 -1.52
C ILE A 323 7.90 7.05 -3.02
N GLU A 324 6.75 7.36 -3.64
CA GLU A 324 6.55 7.29 -5.08
C GLU A 324 7.42 8.30 -5.86
N LEU A 325 7.99 9.30 -5.21
CA LEU A 325 8.83 10.34 -5.83
C LEU A 325 10.31 10.20 -5.48
N ALA A 326 10.65 9.35 -4.52
CA ALA A 326 12.01 9.25 -4.01
C ALA A 326 12.97 8.61 -5.01
N CYS A 327 12.48 7.72 -5.85
CA CYS A 327 13.27 6.88 -6.71
C CYS A 327 12.89 7.02 -8.19
N ASN A 328 12.76 8.23 -8.73
CA ASN A 328 12.40 8.42 -10.14
C ASN A 328 13.63 8.65 -11.05
N GLU A 329 13.49 8.40 -12.37
CA GLU A 329 14.55 8.57 -13.37
C GLU A 329 15.26 9.95 -13.32
N GLY A 330 14.54 11.00 -12.95
CA GLY A 330 15.13 12.34 -12.79
C GLY A 330 16.13 12.40 -11.63
N VAL A 331 15.98 11.54 -10.65
CA VAL A 331 16.90 11.31 -9.54
C VAL A 331 18.15 10.58 -10.04
N PHE A 332 17.98 9.54 -10.84
CA PHE A 332 19.06 8.81 -11.49
C PHE A 332 19.90 9.72 -12.42
N ASP A 333 19.28 10.53 -13.26
CA ASP A 333 19.97 11.54 -14.08
C ASP A 333 20.84 12.48 -13.24
N LEU A 334 20.42 12.78 -12.01
CA LEU A 334 21.19 13.60 -11.08
C LEU A 334 22.37 12.82 -10.50
N ALA A 335 22.21 11.56 -10.14
CA ALA A 335 23.30 10.71 -9.64
C ALA A 335 24.41 10.57 -10.70
N VAL A 336 24.05 10.27 -11.94
CA VAL A 336 24.98 10.27 -13.10
C VAL A 336 25.70 11.61 -13.26
N GLN A 337 25.02 12.73 -13.09
CA GLN A 337 25.64 14.05 -13.16
C GLN A 337 26.62 14.30 -12.00
N TYR A 338 26.32 13.82 -10.80
CA TYR A 338 27.21 13.90 -9.65
C TYR A 338 28.46 13.06 -9.84
N ALA A 339 28.34 11.81 -10.27
CA ALA A 339 29.46 10.93 -10.60
C ALA A 339 30.40 11.59 -11.61
N LEU A 340 29.86 12.15 -12.71
CA LEU A 340 30.64 12.89 -13.71
C LEU A 340 31.36 14.12 -13.14
N VAL A 341 30.80 14.79 -12.14
CA VAL A 341 31.43 15.98 -11.51
C VAL A 341 32.57 15.59 -10.58
N GLU A 342 32.42 14.48 -9.87
CA GLU A 342 33.44 13.96 -8.94
C GLU A 342 34.55 13.20 -9.66
N GLY A 343 34.29 12.78 -10.88
CA GLY A 343 35.28 12.12 -11.75
C GLY A 343 35.18 10.60 -11.70
N ASP A 344 34.08 10.13 -11.18
CA ASP A 344 33.70 8.72 -11.11
C ASP A 344 33.11 8.27 -12.46
N ASP A 345 33.05 6.97 -12.69
CA ASP A 345 32.49 6.42 -13.91
C ASP A 345 30.95 6.53 -13.84
N PRO A 346 30.28 7.18 -14.79
CA PRO A 346 28.83 7.23 -14.80
C PRO A 346 28.16 5.88 -15.05
N ASP A 347 28.91 4.90 -15.53
CA ASP A 347 28.43 3.53 -15.74
C ASP A 347 28.47 2.69 -14.43
N ASP A 348 29.10 3.22 -13.36
CA ASP A 348 29.08 2.65 -12.01
C ASP A 348 27.90 3.20 -11.15
N VAL A 349 27.07 4.06 -11.71
CA VAL A 349 25.90 4.58 -10.98
C VAL A 349 24.78 3.56 -11.00
N ASP A 350 24.46 3.05 -9.83
CA ASP A 350 23.43 2.07 -9.61
C ASP A 350 22.02 2.60 -9.95
N PHE A 351 21.22 1.78 -10.66
CA PHE A 351 19.81 2.06 -10.95
C PHE A 351 18.90 1.75 -9.76
N GLU A 352 19.41 1.14 -8.72
CA GLU A 352 18.64 0.78 -7.55
C GLU A 352 18.55 1.91 -6.54
N CYS A 353 17.34 2.14 -6.07
CA CYS A 353 17.08 3.04 -4.97
C CYS A 353 16.79 2.23 -3.71
N ARG A 354 17.76 2.11 -2.83
CA ARG A 354 17.66 1.34 -1.59
C ARG A 354 16.84 2.08 -0.52
N LEU A 355 15.54 2.26 -0.76
CA LEU A 355 14.56 2.49 0.28
C LEU A 355 14.15 1.11 0.84
N PRO A 356 13.42 0.98 1.97
CA PRO A 356 13.29 -0.26 2.76
C PRO A 356 12.99 -1.56 1.99
N ASN A 357 12.83 -1.46 0.74
CA ASN A 357 12.92 -2.47 -0.31
C ASN A 357 13.64 -1.78 -1.44
N ALA A 358 14.57 -2.41 -2.11
CA ALA A 358 15.24 -1.84 -3.25
C ALA A 358 14.21 -1.41 -4.32
N PHE A 359 14.34 -0.21 -4.84
CA PHE A 359 13.49 0.29 -5.93
C PHE A 359 14.37 0.57 -7.12
N LEU A 360 13.95 0.14 -8.29
CA LEU A 360 14.52 0.66 -9.54
C LEU A 360 14.14 2.14 -9.69
N ALA A 361 14.86 2.88 -10.50
CA ALA A 361 14.55 4.27 -10.78
C ALA A 361 13.17 4.40 -11.42
N ASP A 362 12.23 5.05 -10.72
CA ASP A 362 10.88 5.29 -11.23
C ASP A 362 10.91 6.34 -12.34
N PRO A 363 10.10 6.19 -13.40
CA PRO A 363 9.88 7.26 -14.36
C PRO A 363 9.26 8.48 -13.67
N PRO A 364 9.40 9.71 -14.22
CA PRO A 364 8.77 10.91 -13.67
C PRO A 364 7.25 10.74 -13.52
N LEU A 365 6.71 10.89 -12.30
CA LEU A 365 5.32 10.64 -12.01
C LEU A 365 4.44 11.89 -12.08
N ASP A 366 3.30 11.74 -12.75
CA ASP A 366 2.21 12.72 -12.79
C ASP A 366 1.17 12.50 -11.69
N ASP A 367 0.32 13.51 -11.43
CA ASP A 367 -0.78 13.39 -10.48
C ASP A 367 -1.92 12.51 -11.04
N VAL A 368 -2.37 11.56 -10.24
CA VAL A 368 -3.52 10.70 -10.59
C VAL A 368 -4.79 11.53 -10.65
N VAL A 369 -5.57 11.41 -11.74
CA VAL A 369 -6.82 12.13 -11.94
C VAL A 369 -7.98 11.18 -12.12
N ALA A 370 -8.89 11.16 -11.15
CA ALA A 370 -10.12 10.39 -11.20
C ALA A 370 -11.29 11.24 -11.74
N LYS A 371 -12.02 10.70 -12.74
CA LYS A 371 -13.28 11.25 -13.26
C LYS A 371 -14.38 10.24 -13.02
N SER A 372 -15.35 10.61 -12.18
CA SER A 372 -16.40 9.73 -11.71
C SER A 372 -17.78 10.19 -12.15
N PHE A 373 -18.58 9.24 -12.64
CA PHE A 373 -20.02 9.38 -12.83
C PHE A 373 -20.74 8.42 -11.90
N GLU A 374 -21.74 8.91 -11.20
CA GLU A 374 -22.58 8.10 -10.34
C GLU A 374 -24.05 8.38 -10.62
N LEU A 375 -24.86 7.33 -10.56
CA LEU A 375 -26.32 7.40 -10.58
C LEU A 375 -26.86 6.45 -9.51
N GLY A 376 -27.77 6.92 -8.67
CA GLY A 376 -28.31 6.06 -7.64
C GLY A 376 -29.67 6.47 -7.11
N SER A 377 -30.19 5.59 -6.27
CA SER A 377 -31.43 5.78 -5.54
C SER A 377 -31.29 5.25 -4.11
N ARG A 378 -31.85 5.97 -3.17
CA ARG A 378 -31.93 5.56 -1.77
C ARG A 378 -33.28 5.95 -1.18
N GLY A 379 -33.73 5.18 -0.21
CA GLY A 379 -35.01 5.47 0.40
C GLY A 379 -35.53 4.36 1.29
N GLN A 380 -36.85 4.42 1.52
CA GLN A 380 -37.56 3.47 2.35
C GLN A 380 -38.73 2.84 1.56
N LEU A 381 -38.82 1.52 1.59
CA LEU A 381 -39.92 0.73 1.05
C LEU A 381 -40.66 0.05 2.20
N ASN A 382 -41.73 0.66 2.69
CA ASN A 382 -42.38 0.27 3.96
C ASN A 382 -41.36 0.30 5.13
N ASN A 383 -41.01 -0.88 5.68
CA ASN A 383 -40.06 -1.00 6.80
C ASN A 383 -38.64 -1.34 6.34
N LEU A 384 -38.35 -1.33 5.02
CA LEU A 384 -37.05 -1.66 4.46
C LEU A 384 -36.36 -0.37 4.02
N GLN A 385 -35.12 -0.19 4.44
CA GLN A 385 -34.25 0.84 3.90
C GLN A 385 -33.42 0.26 2.76
N TYR A 386 -33.22 1.01 1.69
CA TYR A 386 -32.41 0.60 0.57
C TYR A 386 -31.51 1.71 0.06
N SER A 387 -30.38 1.30 -0.50
CA SER A 387 -29.49 2.12 -1.31
C SER A 387 -29.04 1.32 -2.52
N LEU A 388 -29.06 1.92 -3.70
CA LEU A 388 -28.59 1.34 -4.94
C LEU A 388 -27.85 2.41 -5.74
N GLY A 389 -26.64 2.13 -6.18
CA GLY A 389 -25.82 3.01 -6.98
C GLY A 389 -25.13 2.26 -8.09
N ILE A 390 -24.94 2.93 -9.20
CA ILE A 390 -24.03 2.52 -10.28
C ILE A 390 -22.98 3.60 -10.44
N PHE A 391 -21.75 3.20 -10.69
CA PHE A 391 -20.65 4.12 -10.85
C PHE A 391 -19.77 3.76 -12.04
N HIS A 392 -19.08 4.76 -12.55
CA HIS A 392 -18.09 4.65 -13.61
C HIS A 392 -17.00 5.67 -13.34
N THR A 393 -15.83 5.21 -12.89
CA THR A 393 -14.68 6.03 -12.55
C THR A 393 -13.52 5.66 -13.44
N THR A 394 -13.01 6.65 -14.16
CA THR A 394 -11.78 6.53 -14.94
C THR A 394 -10.67 7.29 -14.22
N ASN A 395 -9.58 6.61 -13.93
CA ASN A 395 -8.35 7.25 -13.48
C ASN A 395 -7.43 7.46 -14.69
N HIS A 396 -6.88 8.64 -14.80
CA HIS A 396 -5.79 8.95 -15.71
C HIS A 396 -4.51 9.04 -14.89
N ASP A 397 -3.42 8.62 -15.49
CA ASP A 397 -2.09 8.62 -14.87
C ASP A 397 -2.11 7.89 -13.52
N ASP A 398 -2.81 6.73 -13.47
CA ASP A 398 -2.90 5.89 -12.25
C ASP A 398 -1.52 5.33 -11.93
N ILE A 399 -1.11 5.34 -10.66
CA ILE A 399 0.22 4.88 -10.26
C ILE A 399 0.12 3.41 -9.90
N LEU A 400 0.92 2.59 -10.59
CA LEU A 400 1.05 1.16 -10.38
C LEU A 400 2.44 0.87 -9.80
N PHE A 401 2.49 0.09 -8.73
CA PHE A 401 3.71 -0.55 -8.27
C PHE A 401 3.92 -1.85 -9.03
N GLN A 402 5.07 -2.03 -9.62
CA GLN A 402 5.51 -3.24 -10.34
C GLN A 402 6.64 -3.87 -9.53
N THR A 403 6.54 -5.16 -9.28
CA THR A 403 7.58 -5.93 -8.58
C THR A 403 8.62 -6.38 -9.62
N THR A 404 9.88 -6.10 -9.38
CA THR A 404 10.97 -6.42 -10.32
C THR A 404 11.87 -7.52 -9.79
N GLY A 405 11.82 -7.83 -8.51
CA GLY A 405 12.58 -8.88 -7.84
C GLY A 405 12.04 -9.08 -6.43
N ARG A 406 12.79 -9.78 -5.58
CA ARG A 406 12.35 -10.18 -4.24
C ARG A 406 12.00 -8.98 -3.36
N SER A 407 12.88 -8.03 -3.33
CA SER A 407 12.71 -6.79 -2.56
C SER A 407 12.69 -5.57 -3.45
N THR A 408 12.75 -5.74 -4.77
CA THR A 408 12.85 -4.68 -5.76
C THR A 408 11.53 -4.36 -6.44
N GLY A 409 11.38 -3.14 -6.89
CA GLY A 409 10.20 -2.70 -7.63
C GLY A 409 10.26 -1.24 -8.01
N LEU A 410 9.35 -0.83 -8.87
CA LEU A 410 9.22 0.56 -9.30
C LEU A 410 7.77 1.03 -9.30
N PHE A 411 7.57 2.34 -9.23
CA PHE A 411 6.28 3.00 -9.45
C PHE A 411 6.24 3.61 -10.85
N ALA A 412 5.20 3.33 -11.60
CA ALA A 412 4.98 3.91 -12.92
C ALA A 412 3.55 4.41 -13.09
N ASN A 413 3.37 5.50 -13.84
CA ASN A 413 2.03 5.89 -14.26
C ASN A 413 1.51 4.96 -15.36
N VAL A 414 0.31 4.48 -15.16
CA VAL A 414 -0.48 3.79 -16.18
C VAL A 414 -1.47 4.80 -16.75
N ASP A 415 -1.46 5.01 -18.07
CA ASP A 415 -2.23 6.06 -18.73
C ASP A 415 -3.69 6.10 -18.30
N LYS A 416 -4.33 4.92 -18.21
CA LYS A 416 -5.73 4.89 -17.87
C LYS A 416 -6.19 3.58 -17.24
N THR A 417 -6.89 3.70 -16.11
CA THR A 417 -7.62 2.60 -15.49
C THR A 417 -9.11 2.92 -15.37
N LEU A 418 -9.93 1.88 -15.35
CA LEU A 418 -11.38 1.98 -15.21
C LEU A 418 -11.86 1.17 -14.01
N ARG A 419 -12.71 1.78 -13.21
CA ARG A 419 -13.48 1.11 -12.17
C ARG A 419 -14.96 1.41 -12.39
N LYS A 420 -15.76 0.38 -12.74
CA LYS A 420 -17.19 0.52 -12.94
C LYS A 420 -17.95 -0.57 -12.22
N GLY A 421 -19.15 -0.27 -11.78
CA GLY A 421 -19.88 -1.28 -11.05
C GLY A 421 -21.25 -0.85 -10.54
N LEU A 422 -21.75 -1.73 -9.70
CA LEU A 422 -23.03 -1.60 -9.03
C LEU A 422 -22.82 -1.88 -7.54
N GLU A 423 -23.37 -1.01 -6.70
CA GLU A 423 -23.42 -1.22 -5.26
C GLU A 423 -24.86 -1.12 -4.76
N GLY A 424 -25.22 -2.02 -3.88
CA GLY A 424 -26.56 -2.00 -3.31
C GLY A 424 -26.61 -2.54 -1.89
N SER A 425 -27.49 -1.97 -1.09
CA SER A 425 -27.79 -2.49 0.24
C SER A 425 -29.30 -2.41 0.52
N ILE A 426 -29.77 -3.37 1.29
CA ILE A 426 -31.13 -3.39 1.83
C ILE A 426 -31.06 -3.85 3.27
N SER A 427 -31.78 -3.15 4.15
CA SER A 427 -31.85 -3.50 5.56
C SER A 427 -33.28 -3.36 6.09
N GLY A 428 -33.58 -4.07 7.14
CA GLY A 428 -34.90 -4.02 7.76
C GLY A 428 -34.95 -4.73 9.09
N GLU A 429 -36.11 -4.61 9.72
CA GLU A 429 -36.44 -5.25 10.98
C GLU A 429 -37.70 -6.11 10.83
N ILE A 430 -37.63 -7.34 11.34
CA ILE A 430 -38.75 -8.26 11.42
C ILE A 430 -38.87 -8.73 12.88
N GLN A 431 -39.79 -8.16 13.64
CA GLN A 431 -39.93 -8.42 15.08
C GLN A 431 -38.61 -8.09 15.83
N HIS A 432 -37.91 -9.09 16.35
CA HIS A 432 -36.65 -8.97 17.08
C HIS A 432 -35.40 -9.22 16.21
N PHE A 433 -35.60 -9.33 14.90
CA PHE A 433 -34.53 -9.62 13.95
C PHE A 433 -34.23 -8.42 13.07
N ASN A 434 -33.05 -7.81 13.28
CA ASN A 434 -32.50 -6.77 12.44
C ASN A 434 -31.52 -7.42 11.44
N TRP A 435 -31.63 -7.06 10.18
CA TRP A 435 -30.82 -7.64 9.14
C TRP A 435 -30.41 -6.61 8.08
N MET A 436 -29.29 -6.88 7.44
CA MET A 436 -28.77 -6.11 6.30
C MET A 436 -28.14 -7.04 5.29
N VAL A 437 -28.42 -6.80 4.02
CA VAL A 437 -27.75 -7.40 2.86
C VAL A 437 -27.06 -6.29 2.11
N SER A 438 -25.80 -6.48 1.75
CA SER A 438 -25.09 -5.63 0.81
C SER A 438 -24.41 -6.45 -0.26
N TYR A 439 -24.37 -5.89 -1.46
CA TYR A 439 -23.71 -6.48 -2.61
C TYR A 439 -23.01 -5.40 -3.39
N SER A 440 -21.76 -5.67 -3.80
CA SER A 440 -21.04 -4.87 -4.77
C SER A 440 -20.50 -5.73 -5.90
N ASN A 441 -20.59 -5.20 -7.11
CA ASN A 441 -19.89 -5.69 -8.28
C ASN A 441 -18.97 -4.57 -8.76
N ILE A 442 -17.67 -4.84 -8.78
CA ILE A 442 -16.63 -3.89 -9.17
C ILE A 442 -15.82 -4.51 -10.31
N ASN A 443 -15.95 -3.97 -11.49
CA ASN A 443 -15.08 -4.30 -12.61
C ASN A 443 -13.98 -3.25 -12.68
N ALA A 444 -12.78 -3.63 -12.25
CA ALA A 444 -11.57 -2.82 -12.31
C ALA A 444 -10.66 -3.35 -13.42
N SER A 445 -10.28 -2.52 -14.39
CA SER A 445 -9.50 -2.94 -15.54
C SER A 445 -8.54 -1.85 -16.02
N PHE A 446 -7.47 -2.27 -16.67
CA PHE A 446 -6.64 -1.40 -17.48
C PHE A 446 -7.36 -1.07 -18.79
N GLU A 447 -7.29 0.19 -19.23
CA GLU A 447 -7.94 0.64 -20.46
C GLU A 447 -6.97 0.81 -21.62
N ASP A 448 -5.67 0.91 -21.33
CA ASP A 448 -4.58 0.97 -22.28
C ASP A 448 -3.72 -0.29 -22.19
N SER A 449 -2.89 -0.52 -23.21
CA SER A 449 -1.96 -1.65 -23.23
C SER A 449 -0.55 -1.13 -22.98
N PHE A 450 0.18 -1.81 -22.11
CA PHE A 450 1.55 -1.48 -21.72
C PHE A 450 2.31 -2.77 -21.38
N ASN A 451 3.61 -2.68 -21.27
CA ASN A 451 4.42 -3.73 -20.69
C ASN A 451 4.62 -3.43 -19.20
N ALA A 452 4.58 -4.45 -18.37
CA ALA A 452 4.82 -4.38 -16.94
C ALA A 452 5.93 -5.35 -16.58
N LEU A 453 6.86 -4.91 -15.75
CA LEU A 453 7.90 -5.78 -15.20
C LEU A 453 7.29 -6.80 -14.23
N SER A 454 7.58 -8.05 -14.45
CA SER A 454 7.25 -9.20 -13.61
C SER A 454 8.14 -10.38 -14.00
N PRO A 455 9.45 -10.34 -13.70
CA PRO A 455 10.43 -11.28 -14.23
C PRO A 455 10.11 -12.74 -13.89
N ASN A 456 9.61 -12.99 -12.71
CA ASN A 456 9.24 -14.35 -12.25
C ASN A 456 7.84 -14.81 -12.72
N HIS A 457 7.23 -14.12 -13.65
CA HIS A 457 5.94 -14.50 -14.19
C HIS A 457 6.10 -15.61 -15.26
N GLU A 458 5.30 -16.68 -15.19
CA GLU A 458 5.35 -17.84 -16.12
C GLU A 458 5.37 -17.45 -17.62
N PHE A 459 4.86 -16.26 -17.97
CA PHE A 459 4.73 -15.75 -19.33
C PHE A 459 5.53 -14.47 -19.56
N ALA A 460 6.50 -14.17 -18.71
CA ALA A 460 7.45 -13.08 -18.96
C ALA A 460 8.27 -13.37 -20.22
N ASP A 461 8.69 -12.32 -20.90
CA ASP A 461 9.65 -12.45 -22.01
C ASP A 461 11.11 -12.40 -21.49
N ASP A 462 12.06 -12.41 -22.42
CA ASP A 462 13.49 -12.40 -22.08
C ASP A 462 13.96 -11.10 -21.41
N GLU A 463 13.10 -10.07 -21.37
CA GLU A 463 13.33 -8.78 -20.69
C GLU A 463 12.61 -8.72 -19.32
N GLY A 464 12.03 -9.84 -18.87
CA GLY A 464 11.25 -9.92 -17.63
C GLY A 464 9.90 -9.19 -17.68
N GLU A 465 9.41 -8.85 -18.87
CA GLU A 465 8.17 -8.10 -19.08
C GLU A 465 6.97 -8.97 -19.43
N ILE A 466 5.80 -8.59 -18.93
CA ILE A 466 4.50 -9.14 -19.33
C ILE A 466 3.69 -8.10 -20.10
N GLN A 467 3.00 -8.54 -21.17
CA GLN A 467 2.13 -7.66 -21.93
C GLN A 467 0.75 -7.54 -21.33
N VAL A 468 0.45 -6.41 -20.71
CA VAL A 468 -0.88 -6.02 -20.24
C VAL A 468 -1.68 -5.47 -21.40
N ARG A 469 -2.94 -5.90 -21.53
CA ARG A 469 -3.84 -5.49 -22.63
C ARG A 469 -5.03 -4.71 -22.08
N SER A 470 -5.52 -3.80 -22.89
CA SER A 470 -6.78 -3.11 -22.60
C SER A 470 -7.91 -4.13 -22.32
N GLY A 471 -8.51 -4.02 -21.15
CA GLY A 471 -9.55 -4.90 -20.64
C GLY A 471 -9.07 -5.93 -19.60
N ASP A 472 -7.77 -6.11 -19.43
CA ASP A 472 -7.21 -6.94 -18.36
C ASP A 472 -7.58 -6.35 -16.99
N LYS A 473 -7.83 -7.23 -16.03
CA LYS A 473 -8.29 -6.86 -14.69
C LYS A 473 -7.14 -6.40 -13.82
N ILE A 474 -7.40 -5.39 -13.01
CA ILE A 474 -6.45 -4.99 -11.98
C ILE A 474 -6.42 -6.08 -10.89
N PRO A 475 -5.25 -6.66 -10.59
CA PRO A 475 -5.11 -7.71 -9.59
C PRO A 475 -5.54 -7.30 -8.19
N GLY A 476 -5.82 -8.29 -7.34
CA GLY A 476 -6.16 -8.08 -5.93
C GLY A 476 -7.55 -7.51 -5.67
N ILE A 477 -8.41 -7.39 -6.70
CA ILE A 477 -9.77 -6.85 -6.58
C ILE A 477 -10.81 -7.92 -6.93
N PRO A 478 -11.53 -8.49 -5.93
CA PRO A 478 -12.63 -9.42 -6.20
C PRO A 478 -13.78 -8.71 -6.91
N GLU A 479 -14.23 -9.24 -8.06
CA GLU A 479 -15.31 -8.62 -8.85
C GLU A 479 -16.65 -8.61 -8.11
N HIS A 480 -16.94 -9.65 -7.32
CA HIS A 480 -18.20 -9.79 -6.62
C HIS A 480 -17.97 -9.90 -5.11
N GLN A 481 -18.63 -9.03 -4.36
CA GLN A 481 -18.63 -9.06 -2.91
C GLN A 481 -20.07 -9.06 -2.40
N PHE A 482 -20.35 -9.97 -1.49
CA PHE A 482 -21.65 -10.08 -0.83
C PHE A 482 -21.46 -10.12 0.68
N LYS A 483 -22.27 -9.35 1.42
CA LYS A 483 -22.29 -9.40 2.89
C LYS A 483 -23.72 -9.51 3.37
N PHE A 484 -23.91 -10.36 4.38
CA PHE A 484 -25.14 -10.48 5.12
C PHE A 484 -24.85 -10.31 6.62
N LEU A 485 -25.58 -9.41 7.25
CA LEU A 485 -25.52 -9.17 8.68
C LEU A 485 -26.90 -9.48 9.29
N GLY A 486 -26.91 -10.21 10.38
CA GLY A 486 -28.14 -10.48 11.14
C GLY A 486 -27.90 -10.32 12.62
N ASN A 487 -28.84 -9.70 13.31
CA ASN A 487 -28.86 -9.59 14.77
C ASN A 487 -30.25 -9.97 15.28
N TYR A 488 -30.28 -10.96 16.14
CA TYR A 488 -31.53 -11.45 16.72
C TYR A 488 -31.50 -11.34 18.25
N GLU A 489 -32.47 -10.64 18.78
CA GLU A 489 -32.70 -10.60 20.23
C GLU A 489 -33.55 -11.80 20.65
N ILE A 490 -32.90 -12.76 21.34
CA ILE A 490 -33.54 -14.00 21.79
C ILE A 490 -34.48 -13.75 22.98
N ILE A 491 -33.96 -13.01 23.94
CA ILE A 491 -34.66 -12.48 25.12
C ILE A 491 -34.09 -11.09 25.43
N ASP A 492 -34.73 -10.33 26.26
CA ASP A 492 -34.29 -9.00 26.67
C ASP A 492 -32.82 -9.02 27.13
N GLY A 493 -31.98 -8.24 26.47
CA GLY A 493 -30.54 -8.13 26.69
C GLY A 493 -29.68 -9.25 26.12
N LEU A 494 -30.25 -10.34 25.54
CA LEU A 494 -29.48 -11.40 24.90
C LEU A 494 -29.59 -11.34 23.38
N HIS A 495 -28.49 -10.99 22.73
CA HIS A 495 -28.38 -10.86 21.28
C HIS A 495 -27.47 -11.90 20.68
N VAL A 496 -27.89 -12.47 19.56
CA VAL A 496 -27.05 -13.29 18.68
C VAL A 496 -26.89 -12.55 17.36
N SER A 497 -25.66 -12.22 17.01
CA SER A 497 -25.33 -11.60 15.73
C SER A 497 -24.51 -12.58 14.89
N PHE A 498 -24.76 -12.59 13.61
CA PHE A 498 -23.96 -13.35 12.65
C PHE A 498 -23.73 -12.51 11.41
N ASP A 499 -22.56 -12.71 10.83
CA ASP A 499 -22.19 -12.12 9.54
C ASP A 499 -21.69 -13.19 8.60
N ILE A 500 -22.03 -13.00 7.32
CA ILE A 500 -21.55 -13.84 6.23
C ILE A 500 -20.97 -12.91 5.18
N ALA A 501 -19.72 -13.13 4.81
CA ALA A 501 -19.05 -12.43 3.73
C ALA A 501 -18.64 -13.42 2.64
N ARG A 502 -18.89 -13.09 1.37
CA ARG A 502 -18.43 -13.84 0.22
C ARG A 502 -17.70 -12.91 -0.74
N ASN A 503 -16.48 -13.29 -1.11
CA ASN A 503 -15.69 -12.67 -2.17
C ASN A 503 -15.53 -13.66 -3.33
N SER A 504 -15.57 -13.16 -4.58
CA SER A 504 -15.19 -13.94 -5.75
C SER A 504 -13.69 -14.18 -5.79
N SER A 505 -13.22 -14.95 -6.78
CA SER A 505 -11.81 -15.05 -7.14
C SER A 505 -11.22 -13.70 -7.54
N GLN A 506 -9.89 -13.62 -7.55
CA GLN A 506 -9.12 -12.43 -7.94
C GLN A 506 -7.77 -12.87 -8.51
N PHE A 507 -7.18 -12.04 -9.39
CA PHE A 507 -5.84 -12.27 -9.91
C PHE A 507 -4.75 -11.98 -8.88
N LEU A 508 -3.59 -12.59 -9.05
CA LEU A 508 -2.38 -12.36 -8.27
C LEU A 508 -1.80 -10.97 -8.61
N ARG A 509 -1.21 -10.28 -7.67
CA ARG A 509 -0.33 -9.15 -7.98
C ARG A 509 0.92 -9.66 -8.69
N GLY A 510 1.40 -8.93 -9.68
CA GLY A 510 2.43 -9.41 -10.60
C GLY A 510 1.86 -10.16 -11.82
N ASP A 511 0.54 -10.49 -11.84
CA ASP A 511 -0.17 -10.99 -13.03
C ASP A 511 -1.15 -9.94 -13.56
N GLU A 512 -0.66 -8.78 -13.90
CA GLU A 512 -1.44 -7.70 -14.51
C GLU A 512 -1.94 -8.09 -15.91
N SER A 513 -1.33 -9.09 -16.52
CA SER A 513 -1.73 -9.67 -17.82
C SER A 513 -2.87 -10.68 -17.74
N ASN A 514 -3.26 -11.11 -16.54
CA ASN A 514 -4.33 -12.08 -16.26
C ASN A 514 -4.13 -13.44 -16.96
N GLN A 515 -2.90 -13.90 -17.06
CA GLN A 515 -2.57 -15.16 -17.72
C GLN A 515 -2.43 -16.33 -16.75
N MET A 516 -2.20 -16.06 -15.46
CA MET A 516 -2.10 -17.08 -14.43
C MET A 516 -3.47 -17.43 -13.81
N ASN A 517 -3.47 -18.43 -12.96
CA ASN A 517 -4.69 -18.84 -12.26
C ASN A 517 -5.07 -17.84 -11.16
N GLU A 518 -6.35 -17.51 -11.08
CA GLU A 518 -6.90 -16.68 -10.00
C GLU A 518 -6.81 -17.37 -8.65
N ILE A 519 -6.68 -16.58 -7.58
CA ILE A 519 -6.92 -17.04 -6.21
C ILE A 519 -8.40 -17.34 -6.03
N ASP A 520 -8.71 -18.48 -5.43
CA ASP A 520 -10.08 -18.93 -5.22
C ASP A 520 -10.91 -17.98 -4.35
N GLY A 521 -12.14 -17.73 -4.78
CA GLY A 521 -13.11 -17.02 -3.97
C GLY A 521 -13.52 -17.79 -2.71
N TYR A 522 -13.95 -17.08 -1.68
CA TYR A 522 -14.28 -17.68 -0.39
C TYR A 522 -15.58 -17.14 0.21
N THR A 523 -16.11 -17.92 1.16
CA THR A 523 -17.22 -17.51 2.02
C THR A 523 -16.81 -17.69 3.48
N LEU A 524 -16.89 -16.61 4.24
CA LEU A 524 -16.59 -16.55 5.67
C LEU A 524 -17.88 -16.30 6.45
N ALA A 525 -18.02 -16.96 7.60
CA ALA A 525 -19.11 -16.72 8.53
C ALA A 525 -18.57 -16.56 9.95
N ASN A 526 -19.08 -15.56 10.65
CA ASN A 526 -18.76 -15.29 12.05
C ASN A 526 -20.03 -15.29 12.89
N LEU A 527 -19.87 -15.58 14.20
CA LEU A 527 -20.96 -15.59 15.16
C LEU A 527 -20.56 -14.82 16.41
N ARG A 528 -21.46 -13.97 16.89
CA ARG A 528 -21.27 -13.23 18.13
C ARG A 528 -22.48 -13.40 19.03
N LEU A 529 -22.23 -13.68 20.28
CA LEU A 529 -23.22 -13.67 21.37
C LEU A 529 -22.91 -12.49 22.28
N ARG A 530 -23.93 -11.75 22.67
CA ARG A 530 -23.83 -10.63 23.60
C ARG A 530 -24.97 -10.73 24.61
N TYR A 531 -24.65 -10.68 25.91
CA TYR A 531 -25.64 -10.70 26.98
C TYR A 531 -25.41 -9.60 28.01
N ALA A 532 -26.31 -8.64 28.04
CA ALA A 532 -26.36 -7.60 29.06
C ALA A 532 -27.01 -8.19 30.34
N ILE A 533 -26.17 -8.56 31.32
CA ILE A 533 -26.64 -9.10 32.62
C ILE A 533 -27.26 -8.00 33.47
N SER A 534 -26.70 -6.78 33.37
CA SER A 534 -27.20 -5.59 34.04
C SER A 534 -26.81 -4.34 33.23
N GLU A 535 -27.26 -3.16 33.65
CA GLU A 535 -26.91 -1.88 33.02
C GLU A 535 -25.38 -1.61 32.95
N ASN A 536 -24.59 -2.28 33.81
CA ASN A 536 -23.16 -2.05 33.93
C ASN A 536 -22.31 -3.32 33.67
N LEU A 537 -22.94 -4.43 33.32
CA LEU A 537 -22.24 -5.70 33.10
C LEU A 537 -22.76 -6.40 31.86
N GLU A 538 -21.86 -6.61 30.93
CA GLU A 538 -22.11 -7.31 29.70
C GLU A 538 -21.10 -8.44 29.50
N ILE A 539 -21.55 -9.60 29.04
CA ILE A 539 -20.69 -10.70 28.57
C ILE A 539 -20.84 -10.83 27.07
N PHE A 540 -19.73 -10.97 26.38
CA PHE A 540 -19.77 -11.31 24.96
C PHE A 540 -18.88 -12.51 24.65
N ALA A 541 -19.25 -13.26 23.62
CA ALA A 541 -18.45 -14.31 23.02
C ALA A 541 -18.50 -14.16 21.49
N THR A 542 -17.35 -14.27 20.84
CA THR A 542 -17.24 -14.18 19.39
C THR A 542 -16.51 -15.41 18.85
N VAL A 543 -17.03 -15.99 17.77
CA VAL A 543 -16.36 -17.04 17.01
C VAL A 543 -16.16 -16.52 15.59
N GLN A 544 -14.92 -16.33 15.22
CA GLN A 544 -14.50 -15.98 13.86
C GLN A 544 -14.24 -17.25 13.06
N ASN A 545 -14.45 -17.17 11.74
CA ASN A 545 -14.30 -18.29 10.82
C ASN A 545 -15.03 -19.56 11.35
N LEU A 546 -16.33 -19.43 11.60
CA LEU A 546 -17.18 -20.43 12.26
C LEU A 546 -17.01 -21.86 11.68
N PHE A 547 -16.84 -21.96 10.37
CA PHE A 547 -16.71 -23.22 9.66
C PHE A 547 -15.27 -23.68 9.46
N ASN A 548 -14.28 -22.94 10.01
CA ASN A 548 -12.85 -23.21 9.84
C ASN A 548 -12.47 -23.36 8.35
N LYS A 549 -12.99 -22.45 7.51
CA LYS A 549 -12.68 -22.45 6.07
C LYS A 549 -11.23 -22.00 5.89
N LYS A 550 -10.48 -22.77 5.10
CA LYS A 550 -9.17 -22.38 4.61
C LYS A 550 -9.37 -21.60 3.32
N PHE A 551 -8.76 -20.44 3.22
CA PHE A 551 -8.80 -19.58 2.04
C PHE A 551 -7.59 -18.64 2.05
N GLU A 552 -7.31 -18.02 0.95
CA GLU A 552 -6.26 -17.04 0.75
C GLU A 552 -6.89 -15.66 0.66
N THR A 553 -6.27 -14.69 1.33
CA THR A 553 -6.77 -13.30 1.37
C THR A 553 -6.19 -12.45 0.24
N PHE A 554 -4.97 -12.74 -0.15
CA PHE A 554 -4.24 -12.14 -1.25
C PHE A 554 -3.20 -13.12 -1.79
N GLY A 555 -2.58 -12.80 -2.92
CA GLY A 555 -1.44 -13.51 -3.47
C GLY A 555 -0.67 -12.62 -4.42
N LEU A 556 0.57 -12.96 -4.62
CA LEU A 556 1.48 -12.26 -5.50
C LEU A 556 2.38 -13.26 -6.23
N VAL A 557 2.91 -12.82 -7.37
CA VAL A 557 4.05 -13.43 -8.04
C VAL A 557 5.27 -12.81 -7.37
N GLY A 558 6.09 -13.64 -6.77
CA GLY A 558 7.33 -13.24 -6.10
C GLY A 558 8.52 -13.89 -6.79
N GLU A 559 9.65 -13.88 -6.14
CA GLU A 559 10.83 -14.58 -6.60
C GLU A 559 10.74 -16.08 -6.51
N GLU A 560 11.69 -16.76 -7.15
CA GLU A 560 11.87 -18.19 -6.97
C GLU A 560 12.24 -18.49 -5.52
N PRO A 561 11.43 -19.30 -4.83
CA PRO A 561 11.70 -19.55 -3.41
C PRO A 561 12.89 -20.50 -3.16
N ASN A 562 13.54 -20.99 -4.20
CA ASN A 562 14.69 -21.93 -4.11
C ASN A 562 15.95 -21.31 -3.50
N GLU A 563 16.15 -20.01 -3.67
CA GLU A 563 17.29 -19.28 -3.10
C GLU A 563 17.35 -19.38 -1.56
N LEU A 564 16.21 -19.58 -0.91
CA LEU A 564 16.16 -19.84 0.52
C LEU A 564 15.94 -21.33 0.80
N GLU A 565 17.00 -22.10 0.90
CA GLU A 565 16.93 -23.51 1.26
C GLU A 565 15.93 -23.79 2.39
N ILE A 566 14.84 -24.50 2.05
CA ILE A 566 13.91 -25.04 3.04
C ILE A 566 14.18 -26.52 3.19
N PRO A 567 14.79 -27.00 4.28
CA PRO A 567 15.29 -28.37 4.43
C PRO A 567 14.26 -29.48 4.24
N ILE A 568 13.00 -29.16 4.03
CA ILE A 568 11.86 -30.10 3.96
C ILE A 568 11.29 -30.17 2.54
N ILE A 569 11.66 -29.26 1.66
CA ILE A 569 11.13 -29.13 0.30
C ILE A 569 12.33 -29.09 -0.64
N GLU A 570 12.48 -30.11 -1.47
CA GLU A 570 13.59 -30.21 -2.43
C GLU A 570 13.33 -29.44 -3.73
N ASP A 571 12.10 -29.03 -4.01
CA ASP A 571 11.71 -28.34 -5.25
C ASP A 571 10.63 -27.29 -4.93
N LEU A 572 11.02 -26.06 -4.71
CA LEU A 572 10.12 -24.88 -4.64
C LEU A 572 10.21 -24.17 -6.01
N GLU A 573 9.42 -24.63 -6.97
CA GLU A 573 9.54 -24.17 -8.37
C GLU A 573 8.52 -23.05 -8.71
N MET A 574 7.57 -22.75 -7.82
CA MET A 574 6.47 -21.84 -8.18
C MET A 574 6.63 -20.48 -7.50
N PRO A 575 6.82 -19.40 -8.25
CA PRO A 575 6.96 -18.04 -7.71
C PRO A 575 5.60 -17.47 -7.23
N ILE A 576 4.75 -18.31 -6.62
CA ILE A 576 3.42 -17.92 -6.14
C ILE A 576 3.40 -17.90 -4.63
N PHE A 577 3.21 -16.72 -4.08
CA PHE A 577 3.10 -16.47 -2.65
C PHE A 577 1.67 -16.12 -2.26
N LEU A 578 1.17 -16.73 -1.21
CA LEU A 578 -0.22 -16.58 -0.77
C LEU A 578 -0.33 -16.14 0.69
N GLY A 579 -1.24 -15.23 0.97
CA GLY A 579 -1.61 -14.82 2.32
C GLY A 579 -2.66 -15.77 2.91
N ALA A 580 -2.22 -16.69 3.78
CA ALA A 580 -3.09 -17.69 4.39
C ALA A 580 -4.05 -17.05 5.42
N SER A 581 -5.35 -17.40 5.33
CA SER A 581 -6.35 -16.95 6.29
C SER A 581 -6.12 -17.50 7.69
N PRO A 582 -6.48 -16.75 8.76
CA PRO A 582 -6.51 -17.28 10.12
C PRO A 582 -7.47 -18.46 10.26
N PRO A 583 -7.15 -19.44 11.13
CA PRO A 583 -8.07 -20.52 11.47
C PRO A 583 -9.26 -19.98 12.28
N ARG A 584 -10.21 -20.87 12.60
CA ARG A 584 -11.29 -20.52 13.52
C ARG A 584 -10.73 -20.09 14.89
N ALA A 585 -11.14 -18.92 15.34
CA ALA A 585 -10.77 -18.37 16.63
C ALA A 585 -12.02 -18.02 17.46
N GLY A 586 -11.89 -18.08 18.78
CA GLY A 586 -12.96 -17.73 19.71
C GLY A 586 -12.46 -16.80 20.82
N TYR A 587 -13.27 -15.81 21.16
CA TYR A 587 -12.98 -14.81 22.17
C TYR A 587 -14.16 -14.69 23.13
N ILE A 588 -13.87 -14.53 24.42
CA ILE A 588 -14.87 -14.25 25.46
C ILE A 588 -14.38 -13.04 26.25
N GLY A 589 -15.28 -12.11 26.54
CA GLY A 589 -14.99 -10.93 27.33
C GLY A 589 -16.17 -10.50 28.21
N LEU A 590 -15.86 -9.61 29.15
CA LEU A 590 -16.77 -9.02 30.14
C LEU A 590 -16.78 -7.51 29.99
#